data_2686bf00596ee57af0576eb9809106c7
#
_entry.id   2686bf00596ee57af0576eb9809106c7
#
_cell.length_a   1.000
_cell.length_b   1.000
_cell.length_c   1.000
_cell.angle_alpha   90.00
_cell.angle_beta   90.00
_cell.angle_gamma   90.00
#
_symmetry.space_group_name_H-M   'P 1'
#
loop_
_entity.id
_entity.type
_entity.pdbx_description
1 polymer ?
#
loop_
_entity_poly.entity_id
_entity_poly.type
_entity_poly.pdbx_seq_one_letter_code
_entity_poly.pdbx_strand_id
1 'polypeptide(L)'
;MKNCKAGIAVDSLDRRMCLKSIGALALGGITKGISASPTRDHAELPSGASDIGTLFPVVKELANQCRYPLSWLQRDYSGPEAYRQAVREKILELFHYAPPQVALSPELIDRWETPEYIQEKILFSSAPWFRVPAYILIPKGRKGPRPAIVDLHSHGGMFVYGKEKVMPMPGGDPPAIAKYRQENYEGRSTSLALCRRGYVVISIDSFYFGERRTFFGNDAEKYGADRSKYSLQDVASLNRRAGEGEATLAKSLCWAGATWQGIVHWDDLRTVDYLVTRPEVDPSKIGCVGISMGGYRSDFLAALEDRIQCAVSVGWMSALRPMIRSHVDTHSFLHFLPGLANSMDLPDVIGCMVPKPLMVLQCSRDELYPLDGMKESLAKLEAIYAKAGAALKFIGRFYDQPHFFSIKMQEDAFDWLDRWLKP
;
A
#
# COMPACT_ATOMS: atom_id res chain seq x y z
N MET A 1 43.95 -27.65 46.83
CA MET A 1 43.08 -28.18 47.92
C MET A 1 41.64 -27.94 47.56
N LYS A 2 40.91 -29.03 47.38
CA LYS A 2 39.46 -29.29 47.51
C LYS A 2 38.46 -28.36 46.89
N ASN A 3 37.95 -28.79 45.79
CA ASN A 3 36.55 -29.08 45.38
C ASN A 3 35.40 -28.55 46.28
N CYS A 4 34.46 -27.83 45.66
CA CYS A 4 33.03 -28.11 45.80
C CYS A 4 32.27 -27.69 44.52
N LYS A 5 31.84 -28.70 43.76
CA LYS A 5 30.79 -28.59 42.74
C LYS A 5 29.45 -28.69 43.47
N ALA A 6 28.55 -27.77 43.20
CA ALA A 6 27.11 -27.95 43.40
C ALA A 6 26.40 -27.60 42.12
N GLY A 7 26.01 -28.60 41.37
CA GLY A 7 25.12 -28.46 40.21
C GLY A 7 23.69 -28.34 40.70
N ILE A 8 22.98 -27.33 40.23
CA ILE A 8 21.52 -27.25 40.30
C ILE A 8 21.00 -27.66 38.94
N ALA A 9 20.40 -28.84 38.91
CA ALA A 9 19.62 -29.30 37.76
C ALA A 9 18.34 -28.46 37.68
N VAL A 10 18.18 -27.74 36.58
CA VAL A 10 16.90 -27.07 36.24
C VAL A 10 16.12 -28.07 35.40
N ASP A 11 15.07 -28.61 36.01
CA ASP A 11 14.09 -29.47 35.34
C ASP A 11 13.49 -28.80 34.13
N SER A 12 13.51 -29.49 32.99
CA SER A 12 12.87 -29.10 31.75
C SER A 12 11.36 -29.22 31.91
N LEU A 13 10.69 -28.13 32.21
CA LEU A 13 9.25 -28.02 32.09
C LEU A 13 8.84 -28.07 30.61
N ASP A 14 8.25 -29.21 30.28
CA ASP A 14 7.73 -29.54 28.95
C ASP A 14 6.63 -28.54 28.50
N ARG A 15 6.96 -27.72 27.52
CA ARG A 15 6.04 -26.75 26.88
C ARG A 15 4.95 -27.39 26.01
N ARG A 16 4.72 -28.70 26.13
CA ARG A 16 3.79 -29.45 25.29
C ARG A 16 2.40 -29.66 25.91
N MET A 17 2.08 -29.06 27.03
CA MET A 17 0.80 -29.35 27.74
C MET A 17 -0.23 -28.23 27.75
N CYS A 18 -0.13 -27.19 26.89
CA CYS A 18 -1.15 -26.15 26.77
C CYS A 18 -1.95 -26.14 25.45
N LEU A 19 -1.85 -27.19 24.61
CA LEU A 19 -2.55 -27.25 23.32
C LEU A 19 -3.34 -28.55 23.11
N LYS A 20 -3.88 -29.15 24.16
CA LYS A 20 -4.78 -30.29 24.04
C LYS A 20 -6.06 -30.07 24.83
N SER A 21 -6.98 -29.30 24.30
CA SER A 21 -8.43 -29.44 24.53
C SER A 21 -9.20 -28.49 23.62
N ILE A 22 -9.43 -28.88 22.38
CA ILE A 22 -10.70 -28.66 21.67
C ILE A 22 -10.80 -29.83 20.70
N GLY A 23 -11.84 -30.62 20.98
CA GLY A 23 -12.08 -31.91 20.41
C GLY A 23 -12.47 -31.93 18.95
N ALA A 24 -12.22 -33.08 18.38
CA ALA A 24 -12.73 -33.51 17.09
C ALA A 24 -14.27 -33.56 17.08
N LEU A 25 -14.86 -32.99 16.03
CA LEU A 25 -16.16 -33.47 15.52
C LEU A 25 -16.36 -33.05 14.05
N ALA A 26 -16.64 -34.09 13.26
CA ALA A 26 -17.38 -34.13 12.00
C ALA A 26 -16.64 -33.75 10.69
N LEU A 27 -16.18 -34.81 10.03
CA LEU A 27 -16.13 -34.91 8.57
C LEU A 27 -17.55 -34.73 7.97
N GLY A 28 -17.71 -33.72 7.16
CA GLY A 28 -18.86 -33.52 6.31
C GLY A 28 -18.43 -32.66 5.13
N GLY A 29 -18.20 -33.29 3.96
CA GLY A 29 -17.79 -32.59 2.76
C GLY A 29 -18.86 -31.65 2.25
N ILE A 30 -18.47 -30.43 1.91
CA ILE A 30 -19.11 -29.59 0.89
C ILE A 30 -18.02 -28.68 0.33
N THR A 31 -17.74 -28.86 -0.96
CA THR A 31 -17.01 -27.91 -1.78
C THR A 31 -17.75 -26.58 -1.82
N LYS A 32 -17.27 -25.57 -1.12
CA LYS A 32 -17.65 -24.17 -1.36
C LYS A 32 -16.39 -23.33 -1.52
N GLY A 33 -16.45 -22.48 -2.51
CA GLY A 33 -15.37 -21.62 -2.99
C GLY A 33 -14.60 -20.88 -1.90
N ILE A 34 -13.39 -20.51 -2.23
CA ILE A 34 -12.52 -19.68 -1.40
C ILE A 34 -13.25 -18.36 -1.18
N SER A 35 -13.94 -18.28 -0.05
CA SER A 35 -14.53 -17.06 0.47
C SER A 35 -13.38 -16.14 0.89
N ALA A 36 -13.46 -14.89 0.47
CA ALA A 36 -12.86 -13.78 1.21
C ALA A 36 -13.07 -14.01 2.72
N SER A 37 -12.16 -13.53 3.55
CA SER A 37 -12.29 -13.54 5.02
C SER A 37 -13.73 -13.38 5.43
N PRO A 38 -14.23 -14.11 6.44
CA PRO A 38 -15.65 -14.06 6.79
C PRO A 38 -16.04 -12.59 6.92
N THR A 39 -16.95 -12.16 6.05
CA THR A 39 -17.61 -10.88 6.18
C THR A 39 -18.18 -10.84 7.58
N ARG A 40 -17.56 -10.05 8.47
CA ARG A 40 -18.22 -9.66 9.70
C ARG A 40 -19.47 -8.93 9.27
N ASP A 41 -20.60 -9.44 9.71
CA ASP A 41 -21.89 -8.77 9.55
C ASP A 41 -21.75 -7.41 10.25
N HIS A 42 -21.48 -6.35 9.49
CA HIS A 42 -21.35 -4.97 10.00
C HIS A 42 -22.73 -4.36 10.33
N ALA A 43 -23.68 -5.18 10.81
CA ALA A 43 -24.80 -4.66 11.56
C ALA A 43 -24.22 -3.70 12.60
N GLU A 44 -24.72 -2.47 12.66
CA GLU A 44 -24.26 -1.42 13.57
C GLU A 44 -23.87 -2.00 14.92
N LEU A 45 -22.56 -2.08 15.17
CA LEU A 45 -22.07 -2.57 16.47
C LEU A 45 -22.73 -1.73 17.56
N PRO A 46 -23.26 -2.34 18.63
CA PRO A 46 -23.86 -1.60 19.75
C PRO A 46 -22.92 -0.48 20.18
N SER A 47 -23.45 0.69 20.60
CA SER A 47 -22.63 1.80 21.05
C SER A 47 -21.67 1.31 22.14
N GLY A 48 -20.36 1.25 21.86
CA GLY A 48 -19.36 0.67 22.74
C GLY A 48 -18.74 -0.64 22.30
N ALA A 49 -19.28 -1.33 21.28
CA ALA A 49 -18.63 -2.49 20.71
C ALA A 49 -17.41 -2.06 19.88
N SER A 50 -16.30 -2.79 20.02
CA SER A 50 -15.03 -2.51 19.37
C SER A 50 -14.25 -3.79 19.19
N ASP A 51 -13.42 -3.88 18.15
CA ASP A 51 -12.44 -4.94 17.96
C ASP A 51 -11.30 -4.91 19.00
N ILE A 52 -11.18 -3.82 19.75
CA ILE A 52 -10.26 -3.67 20.89
C ILE A 52 -10.86 -4.26 22.18
N GLY A 53 -12.15 -4.53 22.22
CA GLY A 53 -12.86 -5.10 23.37
C GLY A 53 -12.85 -4.15 24.58
N THR A 54 -12.57 -4.68 25.77
CA THR A 54 -12.61 -3.92 27.04
C THR A 54 -11.57 -2.81 27.15
N LEU A 55 -10.53 -2.81 26.30
CA LEU A 55 -9.49 -1.76 26.27
C LEU A 55 -9.90 -0.54 25.44
N PHE A 56 -11.01 -0.61 24.72
CA PHE A 56 -11.46 0.48 23.85
C PHE A 56 -11.60 1.83 24.56
N PRO A 57 -12.16 1.95 25.80
CA PRO A 57 -12.26 3.25 26.48
C PRO A 57 -10.89 3.91 26.69
N VAL A 58 -9.85 3.13 27.02
CA VAL A 58 -8.48 3.64 27.21
C VAL A 58 -7.90 4.10 25.87
N VAL A 59 -7.98 3.28 24.84
CA VAL A 59 -7.44 3.61 23.50
C VAL A 59 -8.19 4.80 22.91
N LYS A 60 -9.52 4.89 23.09
CA LYS A 60 -10.33 6.05 22.69
C LYS A 60 -9.86 7.33 23.37
N GLU A 61 -9.59 7.27 24.68
CA GLU A 61 -9.11 8.46 25.41
C GLU A 61 -7.73 8.89 24.91
N LEU A 62 -6.80 7.97 24.70
CA LEU A 62 -5.50 8.27 24.08
C LEU A 62 -5.66 8.93 22.71
N ALA A 63 -6.55 8.42 21.87
CA ALA A 63 -6.83 9.02 20.57
C ALA A 63 -7.47 10.41 20.67
N ASN A 64 -8.33 10.64 21.67
CA ASN A 64 -8.93 11.94 21.93
C ASN A 64 -7.92 13.00 22.36
N GLN A 65 -6.80 12.62 22.94
CA GLN A 65 -5.71 13.52 23.31
C GLN A 65 -4.87 13.96 22.12
N CYS A 66 -4.92 13.24 20.98
CA CYS A 66 -4.22 13.62 19.75
C CYS A 66 -4.81 14.94 19.21
N ARG A 67 -3.99 15.99 19.10
CA ARG A 67 -4.41 17.35 18.68
C ARG A 67 -3.99 17.70 17.26
N TYR A 68 -3.25 16.83 16.59
CA TYR A 68 -2.74 17.04 15.23
C TYR A 68 -2.03 18.38 15.02
N PRO A 69 -1.00 18.72 15.84
CA PRO A 69 -0.40 20.06 15.87
C PRO A 69 0.27 20.47 14.56
N LEU A 70 0.51 19.54 13.63
CA LEU A 70 1.03 19.84 12.31
C LEU A 70 -0.05 19.99 11.23
N SER A 71 -1.33 19.77 11.56
CA SER A 71 -2.41 20.04 10.61
C SER A 71 -2.46 21.51 10.25
N TRP A 72 -2.57 21.85 8.97
CA TRP A 72 -2.72 23.26 8.55
C TRP A 72 -4.01 23.89 9.04
N LEU A 73 -4.98 23.09 9.43
CA LEU A 73 -6.22 23.59 10.03
C LEU A 73 -6.09 23.92 11.53
N GLN A 74 -5.03 23.45 12.18
CA GLN A 74 -4.74 23.67 13.61
C GLN A 74 -3.60 24.67 13.85
N ARG A 75 -2.76 24.90 12.85
CA ARG A 75 -1.58 25.77 12.94
C ARG A 75 -1.51 26.67 11.71
N ASP A 76 -1.06 27.90 11.91
CA ASP A 76 -0.76 28.79 10.81
C ASP A 76 0.66 28.56 10.30
N TYR A 77 0.77 28.46 8.97
CA TYR A 77 2.01 28.39 8.25
C TYR A 77 2.12 29.60 7.30
N SER A 78 3.35 30.00 6.98
CA SER A 78 3.60 31.10 6.02
C SER A 78 3.15 30.79 4.59
N GLY A 79 2.85 29.54 4.30
CA GLY A 79 2.34 29.07 3.02
C GLY A 79 2.44 27.55 2.86
N PRO A 80 2.04 27.04 1.69
CA PRO A 80 2.03 25.60 1.39
C PRO A 80 3.37 24.91 1.58
N GLU A 81 4.46 25.60 1.24
CA GLU A 81 5.82 25.04 1.34
C GLU A 81 6.24 24.80 2.79
N ALA A 82 5.98 25.76 3.69
CA ALA A 82 6.29 25.63 5.12
C ALA A 82 5.46 24.48 5.75
N TYR A 83 4.20 24.33 5.35
CA TYR A 83 3.36 23.20 5.76
C TYR A 83 3.94 21.87 5.28
N ARG A 84 4.24 21.77 3.99
CA ARG A 84 4.83 20.57 3.37
C ARG A 84 6.12 20.17 4.05
N GLN A 85 7.04 21.12 4.28
CA GLN A 85 8.30 20.84 4.94
C GLN A 85 8.09 20.25 6.34
N ALA A 86 7.24 20.87 7.18
CA ALA A 86 6.97 20.39 8.54
C ALA A 86 6.36 18.97 8.56
N VAL A 87 5.44 18.68 7.64
CA VAL A 87 4.83 17.34 7.50
C VAL A 87 5.87 16.31 7.06
N ARG A 88 6.68 16.63 6.04
CA ARG A 88 7.73 15.73 5.52
C ARG A 88 8.79 15.40 6.56
N GLU A 89 9.31 16.40 7.24
CA GLU A 89 10.32 16.20 8.29
C GLU A 89 9.80 15.23 9.35
N LYS A 90 8.53 15.40 9.78
CA LYS A 90 7.93 14.51 10.77
C LYS A 90 7.70 13.10 10.23
N ILE A 91 7.24 12.94 8.99
CA ILE A 91 7.04 11.61 8.39
C ILE A 91 8.39 10.88 8.27
N LEU A 92 9.44 11.55 7.78
CA LEU A 92 10.77 10.96 7.65
C LEU A 92 11.37 10.57 9.00
N GLU A 93 11.15 11.38 10.05
CA GLU A 93 11.50 11.03 11.43
C GLU A 93 10.79 9.73 11.87
N LEU A 94 9.47 9.65 11.67
CA LEU A 94 8.65 8.51 12.10
C LEU A 94 8.93 7.22 11.30
N PHE A 95 9.48 7.32 10.11
CA PHE A 95 9.84 6.14 9.34
C PHE A 95 10.97 5.31 9.97
N HIS A 96 11.82 5.94 10.79
CA HIS A 96 12.99 5.26 11.36
C HIS A 96 13.76 4.42 10.34
N TYR A 97 13.81 4.89 9.08
CA TYR A 97 14.46 4.20 7.99
C TYR A 97 15.08 5.21 7.02
N ALA A 98 16.39 5.33 7.06
CA ALA A 98 17.17 6.18 6.19
C ALA A 98 18.44 5.42 5.78
N PRO A 99 18.35 4.45 4.85
CA PRO A 99 19.50 3.67 4.45
C PRO A 99 20.50 4.55 3.69
N PRO A 100 21.80 4.17 3.65
CA PRO A 100 22.76 4.84 2.81
C PRO A 100 22.29 4.90 1.37
N GLN A 101 22.38 6.07 0.76
CA GLN A 101 22.04 6.23 -0.65
C GLN A 101 23.05 5.48 -1.51
N VAL A 102 22.55 4.66 -2.44
CA VAL A 102 23.37 3.90 -3.38
C VAL A 102 22.99 4.25 -4.81
N ALA A 103 23.89 3.97 -5.75
CA ALA A 103 23.57 4.02 -7.16
C ALA A 103 22.40 3.05 -7.47
N LEU A 104 21.48 3.46 -8.33
CA LEU A 104 20.35 2.61 -8.73
C LEU A 104 20.79 1.31 -9.41
N SER A 105 21.90 1.35 -10.14
CA SER A 105 22.47 0.19 -10.86
C SER A 105 21.38 -0.64 -11.55
N PRO A 106 20.59 -0.04 -12.46
CA PRO A 106 19.48 -0.73 -13.09
C PRO A 106 19.98 -1.86 -13.99
N GLU A 107 19.26 -2.97 -13.95
CA GLU A 107 19.52 -4.16 -14.75
C GLU A 107 18.25 -4.50 -15.53
N LEU A 108 18.35 -4.58 -16.84
CA LEU A 108 17.29 -5.09 -17.70
C LEU A 108 17.31 -6.63 -17.62
N ILE A 109 16.28 -7.21 -17.02
CA ILE A 109 16.16 -8.65 -16.84
C ILE A 109 15.52 -9.29 -18.07
N ASP A 110 14.48 -8.63 -18.60
CA ASP A 110 13.75 -9.14 -19.76
C ASP A 110 12.99 -8.02 -20.48
N ARG A 111 12.66 -8.23 -21.75
CA ARG A 111 11.97 -7.26 -22.59
C ARG A 111 11.03 -7.94 -23.58
N TRP A 112 9.79 -7.49 -23.59
CA TRP A 112 8.75 -7.97 -24.51
C TRP A 112 8.19 -6.82 -25.32
N GLU A 113 7.88 -7.10 -26.58
CA GLU A 113 7.29 -6.12 -27.48
C GLU A 113 5.96 -6.59 -28.01
N THR A 114 4.99 -5.70 -27.99
CA THR A 114 3.69 -5.83 -28.64
C THR A 114 3.53 -4.75 -29.71
N PRO A 115 2.49 -4.80 -30.55
CA PRO A 115 2.19 -3.69 -31.45
C PRO A 115 1.97 -2.35 -30.74
N GLU A 116 1.44 -2.35 -29.50
CA GLU A 116 1.02 -1.15 -28.78
C GLU A 116 2.10 -0.60 -27.83
N TYR A 117 2.89 -1.47 -27.19
CA TYR A 117 3.85 -1.08 -26.15
C TYR A 117 5.07 -2.00 -26.09
N ILE A 118 6.10 -1.52 -25.40
CA ILE A 118 7.22 -2.29 -24.91
C ILE A 118 7.02 -2.50 -23.41
N GLN A 119 7.22 -3.72 -22.93
CA GLN A 119 7.28 -4.04 -21.51
C GLN A 119 8.68 -4.49 -21.14
N GLU A 120 9.26 -3.89 -20.12
CA GLU A 120 10.55 -4.30 -19.59
C GLU A 120 10.40 -4.78 -18.14
N LYS A 121 11.10 -5.86 -17.81
CA LYS A 121 11.35 -6.28 -16.44
C LYS A 121 12.72 -5.75 -16.05
N ILE A 122 12.75 -4.96 -14.99
CA ILE A 122 13.96 -4.33 -14.48
C ILE A 122 14.17 -4.65 -13.02
N LEU A 123 15.42 -4.55 -12.60
CA LEU A 123 15.84 -4.68 -11.21
C LEU A 123 16.76 -3.51 -10.88
N PHE A 124 16.45 -2.72 -9.85
CA PHE A 124 17.30 -1.62 -9.41
C PHE A 124 17.54 -1.64 -7.90
N SER A 125 18.60 -0.98 -7.43
CA SER A 125 18.95 -0.94 -6.00
C SER A 125 18.26 0.23 -5.31
N SER A 126 17.53 -0.05 -4.23
CA SER A 126 16.96 0.97 -3.34
C SER A 126 17.85 1.22 -2.12
N ALA A 127 18.53 0.20 -1.62
CA ALA A 127 19.48 0.24 -0.51
C ALA A 127 20.64 -0.74 -0.79
N PRO A 128 21.74 -0.72 -0.01
CA PRO A 128 22.87 -1.64 -0.22
C PRO A 128 22.49 -3.12 -0.20
N TRP A 129 21.46 -3.45 0.55
CA TRP A 129 20.97 -4.83 0.76
C TRP A 129 19.64 -5.14 0.06
N PHE A 130 19.05 -4.17 -0.66
CA PHE A 130 17.76 -4.36 -1.34
C PHE A 130 17.81 -4.02 -2.80
N ARG A 131 17.30 -4.94 -3.61
CA ARG A 131 16.95 -4.71 -5.01
C ARG A 131 15.44 -4.78 -5.20
N VAL A 132 14.92 -3.94 -6.08
CA VAL A 132 13.49 -3.75 -6.33
C VAL A 132 13.16 -4.23 -7.74
N PRO A 133 12.40 -5.32 -7.88
CA PRO A 133 11.88 -5.75 -9.18
C PRO A 133 10.72 -4.84 -9.62
N ALA A 134 10.74 -4.43 -10.87
CA ALA A 134 9.70 -3.61 -11.47
C ALA A 134 9.34 -4.08 -12.88
N TYR A 135 8.11 -3.76 -13.30
CA TYR A 135 7.74 -3.70 -14.70
C TYR A 135 7.56 -2.25 -15.13
N ILE A 136 8.00 -1.93 -16.35
CA ILE A 136 7.73 -0.65 -16.99
C ILE A 136 7.06 -0.89 -18.34
N LEU A 137 5.99 -0.15 -18.62
CA LEU A 137 5.30 -0.12 -19.92
C LEU A 137 5.64 1.18 -20.64
N ILE A 138 6.10 1.07 -21.86
CA ILE A 138 6.46 2.20 -22.72
C ILE A 138 5.58 2.14 -23.97
N PRO A 139 4.64 3.10 -24.14
CA PRO A 139 3.74 3.08 -25.29
C PRO A 139 4.52 3.37 -26.59
N LYS A 140 4.16 2.68 -27.68
CA LYS A 140 4.71 2.92 -29.03
C LYS A 140 3.98 4.07 -29.75
N GLY A 141 4.48 4.45 -30.92
CA GLY A 141 3.77 5.34 -31.85
C GLY A 141 3.99 6.85 -31.67
N ARG A 142 4.63 7.31 -30.61
CA ARG A 142 5.00 8.74 -30.40
C ARG A 142 6.50 8.87 -30.14
N LYS A 143 7.12 9.92 -30.65
CA LYS A 143 8.51 10.27 -30.38
C LYS A 143 8.60 11.28 -29.22
N GLY A 144 9.68 11.23 -28.46
CA GLY A 144 10.00 12.17 -27.39
C GLY A 144 9.51 11.74 -25.99
N PRO A 145 9.90 12.47 -24.95
CA PRO A 145 9.50 12.20 -23.57
C PRO A 145 7.99 12.31 -23.36
N ARG A 146 7.47 11.50 -22.45
CA ARG A 146 6.03 11.37 -22.16
C ARG A 146 5.76 11.57 -20.68
N PRO A 147 4.54 11.95 -20.30
CA PRO A 147 4.14 11.88 -18.91
C PRO A 147 4.22 10.43 -18.42
N ALA A 148 4.49 10.28 -17.12
CA ALA A 148 4.66 8.97 -16.51
C ALA A 148 3.79 8.79 -15.27
N ILE A 149 3.43 7.53 -14.98
CA ILE A 149 2.64 7.16 -13.81
C ILE A 149 3.35 6.08 -13.02
N VAL A 150 3.45 6.28 -11.71
CA VAL A 150 3.75 5.22 -10.74
C VAL A 150 2.41 4.59 -10.36
N ASP A 151 2.16 3.37 -10.84
CA ASP A 151 0.93 2.61 -10.55
C ASP A 151 1.19 1.66 -9.38
N LEU A 152 0.60 1.99 -8.22
CA LEU A 152 0.89 1.38 -6.94
C LEU A 152 -0.12 0.29 -6.61
N HIS A 153 0.32 -0.97 -6.63
CA HIS A 153 -0.55 -2.12 -6.43
C HIS A 153 -1.14 -2.20 -5.01
N SER A 154 -2.33 -2.79 -4.89
CA SER A 154 -3.06 -3.02 -3.64
C SER A 154 -2.48 -4.19 -2.82
N HIS A 155 -2.93 -4.31 -1.55
CA HIS A 155 -2.63 -5.45 -0.68
C HIS A 155 -3.48 -6.68 -1.04
N GLY A 156 -4.78 -6.62 -0.76
CA GLY A 156 -5.80 -7.64 -1.08
C GLY A 156 -5.45 -9.07 -0.65
N GLY A 157 -4.60 -9.26 0.36
CA GLY A 157 -4.16 -10.58 0.81
C GLY A 157 -3.34 -11.38 -0.23
N MET A 158 -2.96 -10.76 -1.34
CA MET A 158 -2.24 -11.41 -2.46
C MET A 158 -0.74 -11.11 -2.38
N PHE A 159 -0.01 -11.87 -1.59
CA PHE A 159 1.44 -11.69 -1.39
C PHE A 159 2.28 -12.32 -2.51
N VAL A 160 1.79 -13.37 -3.14
CA VAL A 160 2.50 -14.08 -4.21
C VAL A 160 2.78 -13.19 -5.41
N TYR A 161 1.91 -12.23 -5.66
CA TYR A 161 2.02 -11.26 -6.74
C TYR A 161 2.01 -9.84 -6.19
N GLY A 162 2.81 -8.96 -6.77
CA GLY A 162 2.88 -7.54 -6.47
C GLY A 162 2.48 -6.70 -7.68
N LYS A 163 3.47 -6.27 -8.46
CA LYS A 163 3.31 -5.48 -9.70
C LYS A 163 2.37 -6.12 -10.73
N GLU A 164 2.28 -7.45 -10.75
CA GLU A 164 1.40 -8.19 -11.67
C GLU A 164 -0.10 -7.96 -11.40
N LYS A 165 -0.47 -7.44 -10.24
CA LYS A 165 -1.86 -7.06 -9.93
C LYS A 165 -2.37 -5.96 -10.86
N VAL A 166 -1.49 -5.04 -11.24
CA VAL A 166 -1.81 -3.87 -12.06
C VAL A 166 -1.18 -3.92 -13.46
N MET A 167 -0.04 -4.62 -13.62
CA MET A 167 0.69 -4.78 -14.88
C MET A 167 0.27 -6.05 -15.63
N PRO A 168 0.18 -6.05 -16.96
CA PRO A 168 -0.02 -7.28 -17.73
C PRO A 168 1.16 -8.24 -17.51
N MET A 169 0.90 -9.54 -17.47
CA MET A 169 1.97 -10.54 -17.43
C MET A 169 2.37 -10.97 -18.84
N PRO A 170 3.67 -11.01 -19.15
CA PRO A 170 4.15 -11.61 -20.39
C PRO A 170 3.69 -13.08 -20.49
N GLY A 171 3.13 -13.45 -21.63
CA GLY A 171 2.56 -14.78 -21.82
C GLY A 171 1.13 -14.99 -21.33
N GLY A 172 0.52 -13.95 -20.76
CA GLY A 172 -0.86 -13.94 -20.24
C GLY A 172 -0.94 -14.06 -18.72
N ASP A 173 -2.08 -13.68 -18.19
CA ASP A 173 -2.31 -13.67 -16.74
C ASP A 173 -2.63 -15.08 -16.22
N PRO A 174 -1.93 -15.57 -15.20
CA PRO A 174 -2.31 -16.80 -14.52
C PRO A 174 -3.72 -16.71 -13.92
N PRO A 175 -4.42 -17.84 -13.71
CA PRO A 175 -5.78 -17.83 -13.16
C PRO A 175 -5.93 -17.04 -11.85
N ALA A 176 -4.91 -17.05 -11.00
CA ALA A 176 -4.91 -16.30 -9.73
C ALA A 176 -4.91 -14.77 -9.95
N ILE A 177 -4.16 -14.29 -10.94
CA ILE A 177 -4.13 -12.86 -11.29
C ILE A 177 -5.40 -12.44 -12.01
N ALA A 178 -5.89 -13.25 -12.95
CA ALA A 178 -7.14 -12.98 -13.66
C ALA A 178 -8.31 -12.84 -12.67
N LYS A 179 -8.41 -13.79 -11.72
CA LYS A 179 -9.40 -13.74 -10.64
C LYS A 179 -9.22 -12.50 -9.76
N TYR A 180 -7.99 -12.22 -9.32
CA TYR A 180 -7.70 -11.07 -8.46
C TYR A 180 -8.07 -9.74 -9.13
N ARG A 181 -7.76 -9.57 -10.42
CA ARG A 181 -8.15 -8.36 -11.16
C ARG A 181 -9.66 -8.27 -11.33
N GLN A 182 -10.34 -9.39 -11.58
CA GLN A 182 -11.79 -9.38 -11.67
C GLN A 182 -12.43 -8.87 -10.37
N GLU A 183 -11.91 -9.29 -9.23
CA GLU A 183 -12.45 -8.95 -7.89
C GLU A 183 -12.07 -7.54 -7.42
N ASN A 184 -10.92 -7.01 -7.85
CA ASN A 184 -10.39 -5.74 -7.32
C ASN A 184 -10.30 -4.59 -8.35
N TYR A 185 -10.31 -4.91 -9.65
CA TYR A 185 -10.07 -3.96 -10.75
C TYR A 185 -11.05 -4.13 -11.92
N GLU A 186 -12.13 -4.87 -11.72
CA GLU A 186 -13.12 -5.20 -12.75
C GLU A 186 -12.48 -5.83 -14.01
N GLY A 187 -11.51 -6.75 -13.77
CA GLY A 187 -10.80 -7.49 -14.81
C GLY A 187 -9.69 -6.73 -15.55
N ARG A 188 -9.51 -5.44 -15.27
CA ARG A 188 -8.62 -4.57 -16.05
C ARG A 188 -7.23 -4.44 -15.42
N SER A 189 -6.18 -4.47 -16.24
CA SER A 189 -4.86 -3.97 -15.88
C SER A 189 -4.87 -2.44 -15.96
N THR A 190 -4.77 -1.75 -14.82
CA THR A 190 -4.73 -0.30 -14.75
C THR A 190 -3.53 0.28 -15.47
N SER A 191 -2.37 -0.35 -15.33
CA SER A 191 -1.14 0.07 -15.99
C SER A 191 -1.22 -0.02 -17.51
N LEU A 192 -1.84 -1.10 -18.05
CA LEU A 192 -2.03 -1.21 -19.50
C LEU A 192 -2.99 -0.15 -20.03
N ALA A 193 -4.05 0.13 -19.28
CA ALA A 193 -5.00 1.16 -19.65
C ALA A 193 -4.37 2.57 -19.67
N LEU A 194 -3.54 2.88 -18.68
CA LEU A 194 -2.76 4.12 -18.63
C LEU A 194 -1.72 4.18 -19.77
N CYS A 195 -1.05 3.06 -20.06
CA CYS A 195 -0.10 2.97 -21.17
C CYS A 195 -0.79 3.26 -22.52
N ARG A 196 -1.98 2.71 -22.75
CA ARG A 196 -2.79 2.98 -23.94
C ARG A 196 -3.23 4.44 -24.05
N ARG A 197 -3.37 5.12 -22.92
CA ARG A 197 -3.57 6.58 -22.88
C ARG A 197 -2.28 7.37 -23.17
N GLY A 198 -1.13 6.72 -23.33
CA GLY A 198 0.14 7.32 -23.74
C GLY A 198 1.10 7.64 -22.59
N TYR A 199 0.87 7.13 -21.40
CA TYR A 199 1.80 7.23 -20.27
C TYR A 199 2.89 6.17 -20.33
N VAL A 200 4.10 6.52 -19.93
CA VAL A 200 5.05 5.53 -19.41
C VAL A 200 4.57 5.12 -18.02
N VAL A 201 4.42 3.82 -17.77
CA VAL A 201 3.88 3.35 -16.49
C VAL A 201 4.84 2.39 -15.83
N ILE A 202 5.18 2.64 -14.57
CA ILE A 202 6.01 1.76 -13.75
C ILE A 202 5.22 1.23 -12.55
N SER A 203 5.43 -0.04 -12.22
CA SER A 203 4.99 -0.64 -10.97
C SER A 203 6.06 -1.56 -10.41
N ILE A 204 6.29 -1.50 -9.11
CA ILE A 204 7.27 -2.31 -8.38
C ILE A 204 6.58 -3.38 -7.54
N ASP A 205 7.29 -4.45 -7.21
CA ASP A 205 6.91 -5.29 -6.07
C ASP A 205 7.23 -4.54 -4.78
N SER A 206 6.21 -4.14 -4.05
CA SER A 206 6.38 -3.59 -2.70
C SER A 206 7.07 -4.61 -1.80
N PHE A 207 7.78 -4.14 -0.78
CA PHE A 207 8.42 -5.02 0.21
C PHE A 207 7.40 -6.01 0.77
N TYR A 208 7.77 -7.31 0.82
CA TYR A 208 6.95 -8.44 1.22
C TYR A 208 5.96 -8.97 0.16
N PHE A 209 5.94 -8.41 -1.05
CA PHE A 209 5.06 -8.85 -2.16
C PHE A 209 5.86 -9.32 -3.37
N GLY A 210 5.22 -10.13 -4.20
CA GLY A 210 5.75 -10.55 -5.49
C GLY A 210 7.06 -11.34 -5.38
N GLU A 211 8.07 -10.90 -6.09
CA GLU A 211 9.41 -11.51 -6.06
C GLU A 211 10.16 -11.21 -4.74
N ARG A 212 9.66 -10.27 -3.95
CA ARG A 212 10.22 -9.88 -2.63
C ARG A 212 9.49 -10.54 -1.45
N ARG A 213 8.57 -11.46 -1.72
CA ARG A 213 7.85 -12.19 -0.67
C ARG A 213 8.78 -13.07 0.16
N THR A 214 8.37 -13.38 1.37
CA THR A 214 9.06 -14.36 2.19
C THR A 214 8.79 -15.78 1.71
N PHE A 215 9.84 -16.60 1.67
CA PHE A 215 9.74 -18.06 1.54
C PHE A 215 9.83 -18.70 2.92
N PHE A 216 8.96 -19.66 3.19
CA PHE A 216 8.91 -20.36 4.45
C PHE A 216 9.35 -21.82 4.26
N GLY A 217 10.28 -22.30 5.11
CA GLY A 217 10.76 -23.67 5.02
C GLY A 217 11.32 -24.01 3.62
N ASN A 218 10.78 -25.04 2.99
CA ASN A 218 11.19 -25.50 1.65
C ASN A 218 10.37 -24.95 0.50
N ASP A 219 9.70 -23.80 0.67
CA ASP A 219 8.85 -23.22 -0.37
C ASP A 219 9.58 -22.98 -1.70
N ALA A 220 10.84 -22.54 -1.64
CA ALA A 220 11.63 -22.28 -2.84
C ALA A 220 11.84 -23.56 -3.67
N GLU A 221 12.06 -24.70 -3.00
CA GLU A 221 12.21 -26.00 -3.66
C GLU A 221 10.88 -26.53 -4.18
N LYS A 222 9.82 -26.42 -3.34
CA LYS A 222 8.51 -26.97 -3.62
C LYS A 222 7.80 -26.27 -4.77
N TYR A 223 7.86 -24.95 -4.83
CA TYR A 223 7.08 -24.15 -5.78
C TYR A 223 7.90 -23.61 -6.94
N GLY A 224 9.24 -23.57 -6.81
CA GLY A 224 10.13 -22.99 -7.82
C GLY A 224 9.96 -21.49 -7.99
N ALA A 225 10.67 -20.92 -8.96
CA ALA A 225 10.67 -19.48 -9.24
C ALA A 225 9.54 -19.04 -10.19
N ASP A 226 9.05 -19.94 -11.04
CA ASP A 226 8.05 -19.62 -12.07
C ASP A 226 6.63 -19.61 -11.49
N ARG A 227 6.20 -18.44 -11.04
CA ARG A 227 4.89 -18.22 -10.43
C ARG A 227 3.71 -18.42 -11.41
N SER A 228 3.96 -18.41 -12.73
CA SER A 228 2.91 -18.63 -13.72
C SER A 228 2.36 -20.06 -13.65
N LYS A 229 3.13 -20.99 -13.09
CA LYS A 229 2.78 -22.41 -12.93
C LYS A 229 2.07 -22.73 -11.61
N TYR A 230 1.92 -21.73 -10.70
CA TYR A 230 1.26 -21.98 -9.42
C TYR A 230 -0.23 -22.22 -9.61
N SER A 231 -0.73 -23.28 -9.01
CA SER A 231 -2.17 -23.53 -8.93
C SER A 231 -2.85 -22.49 -8.00
N LEU A 232 -4.17 -22.33 -8.12
CA LEU A 232 -4.94 -21.49 -7.21
C LEU A 232 -4.77 -21.91 -5.74
N GLN A 233 -4.62 -23.23 -5.49
CA GLN A 233 -4.42 -23.78 -4.16
C GLN A 233 -3.02 -23.43 -3.62
N ASP A 234 -1.98 -23.48 -4.46
CA ASP A 234 -0.64 -23.07 -4.08
C ASP A 234 -0.61 -21.58 -3.68
N VAL A 235 -1.20 -20.73 -4.54
CA VAL A 235 -1.30 -19.29 -4.27
C VAL A 235 -2.07 -19.02 -2.98
N ALA A 236 -3.20 -19.69 -2.75
CA ALA A 236 -3.98 -19.54 -1.52
C ALA A 236 -3.19 -19.96 -0.28
N SER A 237 -2.47 -21.10 -0.35
CA SER A 237 -1.65 -21.59 0.76
C SER A 237 -0.48 -20.65 1.08
N LEU A 238 0.21 -20.16 0.05
CA LEU A 238 1.31 -19.20 0.20
C LEU A 238 0.85 -17.86 0.77
N ASN A 239 -0.27 -17.33 0.27
CA ASN A 239 -0.85 -16.08 0.75
C ASN A 239 -1.27 -16.18 2.23
N ARG A 240 -1.91 -17.26 2.64
CA ARG A 240 -2.30 -17.47 4.03
C ARG A 240 -1.08 -17.44 4.95
N ARG A 241 -0.02 -18.19 4.63
CA ARG A 241 1.21 -18.22 5.45
C ARG A 241 1.92 -16.88 5.49
N ALA A 242 1.92 -16.15 4.38
CA ALA A 242 2.47 -14.79 4.35
C ALA A 242 1.67 -13.85 5.24
N GLY A 243 0.33 -13.91 5.20
CA GLY A 243 -0.54 -13.12 6.10
C GLY A 243 -0.31 -13.43 7.58
N GLU A 244 -0.20 -14.73 7.93
CA GLU A 244 0.16 -15.16 9.30
C GLU A 244 1.54 -14.64 9.73
N GLY A 245 2.46 -14.41 8.78
CA GLY A 245 3.82 -13.91 9.01
C GLY A 245 3.95 -12.39 9.21
N GLU A 246 2.94 -11.59 8.83
CA GLU A 246 3.02 -10.13 8.87
C GLU A 246 3.35 -9.57 10.26
N ALA A 247 2.68 -10.08 11.29
CA ALA A 247 2.92 -9.64 12.67
C ALA A 247 4.37 -9.93 13.12
N THR A 248 4.93 -11.08 12.72
CA THR A 248 6.32 -11.43 13.03
C THR A 248 7.29 -10.50 12.31
N LEU A 249 7.04 -10.20 11.02
CA LEU A 249 7.85 -9.26 10.26
C LEU A 249 7.82 -7.87 10.90
N ALA A 250 6.62 -7.34 11.18
CA ALA A 250 6.46 -6.02 11.78
C ALA A 250 7.21 -5.89 13.11
N LYS A 251 7.09 -6.88 14.01
CA LYS A 251 7.83 -6.93 15.27
C LYS A 251 9.34 -6.97 15.04
N SER A 252 9.81 -7.77 14.07
CA SER A 252 11.24 -7.88 13.75
C SER A 252 11.80 -6.55 13.24
N LEU A 253 11.06 -5.85 12.38
CA LEU A 253 11.45 -4.53 11.89
C LEU A 253 11.51 -3.50 13.01
N CYS A 254 10.49 -3.46 13.89
CA CYS A 254 10.50 -2.59 15.06
C CYS A 254 11.73 -2.81 15.95
N TRP A 255 12.10 -4.05 16.20
CA TRP A 255 13.27 -4.39 17.01
C TRP A 255 14.59 -4.13 16.28
N ALA A 256 14.59 -4.15 14.95
CA ALA A 256 15.72 -3.72 14.13
C ALA A 256 15.86 -2.19 14.03
N GLY A 257 14.96 -1.43 14.66
CA GLY A 257 14.99 0.03 14.65
C GLY A 257 14.42 0.65 13.36
N ALA A 258 13.57 -0.07 12.62
CA ALA A 258 12.96 0.41 11.39
C ALA A 258 11.44 0.20 11.40
N THR A 259 10.74 0.89 10.52
CA THR A 259 9.32 0.64 10.26
C THR A 259 9.12 0.00 8.89
N TRP A 260 8.06 -0.79 8.74
CA TRP A 260 7.69 -1.35 7.44
C TRP A 260 7.36 -0.22 6.43
N GLN A 261 6.67 0.81 6.92
CA GLN A 261 6.31 2.01 6.15
C GLN A 261 7.55 2.70 5.57
N GLY A 262 8.59 2.88 6.38
CA GLY A 262 9.83 3.50 5.95
C GLY A 262 10.48 2.76 4.78
N ILE A 263 10.51 1.41 4.82
CA ILE A 263 11.06 0.60 3.72
C ILE A 263 10.23 0.76 2.45
N VAL A 264 8.90 0.66 2.56
CA VAL A 264 7.99 0.74 1.40
C VAL A 264 8.08 2.10 0.73
N HIS A 265 8.00 3.18 1.51
CA HIS A 265 8.03 4.52 0.94
C HIS A 265 9.41 4.91 0.41
N TRP A 266 10.48 4.41 1.03
CA TRP A 266 11.81 4.57 0.47
C TRP A 266 11.93 3.93 -0.92
N ASP A 267 11.41 2.71 -1.10
CA ASP A 267 11.40 2.04 -2.39
C ASP A 267 10.57 2.82 -3.43
N ASP A 268 9.45 3.42 -3.02
CA ASP A 268 8.62 4.25 -3.89
C ASP A 268 9.35 5.53 -4.33
N LEU A 269 10.09 6.20 -3.42
CA LEU A 269 10.94 7.34 -3.76
C LEU A 269 12.04 6.93 -4.75
N ARG A 270 12.72 5.80 -4.51
CA ARG A 270 13.75 5.27 -5.41
C ARG A 270 13.19 4.85 -6.77
N THR A 271 11.90 4.49 -6.83
CA THR A 271 11.20 4.22 -8.10
C THR A 271 11.09 5.49 -8.95
N VAL A 272 10.79 6.63 -8.34
CA VAL A 272 10.80 7.93 -9.04
C VAL A 272 12.21 8.32 -9.48
N ASP A 273 13.24 8.07 -8.65
CA ASP A 273 14.63 8.27 -9.03
C ASP A 273 15.00 7.49 -10.29
N TYR A 274 14.58 6.21 -10.38
CA TYR A 274 14.79 5.43 -11.59
C TYR A 274 13.99 5.99 -12.78
N LEU A 275 12.73 6.34 -12.55
CA LEU A 275 11.84 6.77 -13.63
C LEU A 275 12.37 8.01 -14.36
N VAL A 276 12.96 8.97 -13.63
CA VAL A 276 13.53 10.19 -14.25
C VAL A 276 14.85 9.96 -14.99
N THR A 277 15.47 8.79 -14.86
CA THR A 277 16.64 8.42 -15.67
C THR A 277 16.25 7.92 -17.06
N ARG A 278 14.96 7.66 -17.29
CA ARG A 278 14.46 7.09 -18.54
C ARG A 278 14.29 8.18 -19.60
N PRO A 279 14.89 8.03 -20.80
CA PRO A 279 14.77 9.02 -21.86
C PRO A 279 13.34 9.16 -22.43
N GLU A 280 12.48 8.15 -22.19
CA GLU A 280 11.09 8.16 -22.61
C GLU A 280 10.18 8.98 -21.67
N VAL A 281 10.69 9.43 -20.52
CA VAL A 281 9.93 10.09 -19.46
C VAL A 281 10.17 11.59 -19.45
N ASP A 282 9.09 12.37 -19.38
CA ASP A 282 9.13 13.80 -19.03
C ASP A 282 9.15 13.92 -17.50
N PRO A 283 10.28 14.28 -16.87
CA PRO A 283 10.40 14.33 -15.42
C PRO A 283 9.55 15.42 -14.76
N SER A 284 9.01 16.36 -15.54
CA SER A 284 8.11 17.41 -15.06
C SER A 284 6.63 16.97 -15.05
N LYS A 285 6.32 15.74 -15.51
CA LYS A 285 4.94 15.27 -15.71
C LYS A 285 4.77 13.85 -15.15
N ILE A 286 5.07 13.66 -13.87
CA ILE A 286 4.94 12.37 -13.20
C ILE A 286 3.74 12.43 -12.24
N GLY A 287 2.90 11.39 -12.28
CA GLY A 287 1.80 11.20 -11.34
C GLY A 287 1.86 9.84 -10.66
N CYS A 288 0.99 9.66 -9.67
CA CYS A 288 0.80 8.35 -9.03
C CYS A 288 -0.68 8.03 -8.84
N VAL A 289 -0.99 6.74 -8.80
CA VAL A 289 -2.33 6.21 -8.56
C VAL A 289 -2.26 4.84 -7.90
N GLY A 290 -3.24 4.53 -7.07
CA GLY A 290 -3.40 3.19 -6.50
C GLY A 290 -4.66 3.06 -5.66
N ILE A 291 -5.11 1.82 -5.46
CA ILE A 291 -6.23 1.49 -4.57
C ILE A 291 -5.73 0.84 -3.28
N SER A 292 -6.42 1.07 -2.16
CA SER A 292 -6.15 0.41 -0.89
C SER A 292 -4.71 0.70 -0.41
N MET A 293 -3.88 -0.31 -0.17
CA MET A 293 -2.45 -0.12 0.06
C MET A 293 -1.78 0.75 -1.03
N GLY A 294 -2.23 0.63 -2.30
CA GLY A 294 -1.75 1.50 -3.37
C GLY A 294 -2.15 2.96 -3.18
N GLY A 295 -3.36 3.21 -2.67
CA GLY A 295 -3.82 4.55 -2.26
C GLY A 295 -2.98 5.10 -1.12
N TYR A 296 -2.75 4.32 -0.07
CA TYR A 296 -1.83 4.65 1.02
C TYR A 296 -0.44 5.03 0.51
N ARG A 297 0.13 4.23 -0.39
CA ARG A 297 1.43 4.53 -1.00
C ARG A 297 1.40 5.79 -1.85
N SER A 298 0.30 6.04 -2.58
CA SER A 298 0.12 7.28 -3.35
C SER A 298 0.14 8.51 -2.46
N ASP A 299 -0.50 8.45 -1.28
CA ASP A 299 -0.58 9.54 -0.33
C ASP A 299 0.82 9.94 0.18
N PHE A 300 1.59 8.96 0.63
CA PHE A 300 2.95 9.22 1.15
C PHE A 300 3.92 9.58 0.03
N LEU A 301 3.84 8.93 -1.13
CA LEU A 301 4.69 9.28 -2.27
C LEU A 301 4.46 10.72 -2.72
N ALA A 302 3.20 11.14 -2.87
CA ALA A 302 2.86 12.51 -3.26
C ALA A 302 3.23 13.55 -2.19
N ALA A 303 3.17 13.18 -0.90
CA ALA A 303 3.60 14.03 0.20
C ALA A 303 5.11 14.24 0.24
N LEU A 304 5.89 13.18 -0.03
CA LEU A 304 7.33 13.15 0.16
C LEU A 304 8.13 13.51 -1.11
N GLU A 305 7.54 13.39 -2.31
CA GLU A 305 8.25 13.50 -3.59
C GLU A 305 7.75 14.69 -4.42
N ASP A 306 8.62 15.67 -4.63
CA ASP A 306 8.27 16.89 -5.36
C ASP A 306 8.05 16.69 -6.85
N ARG A 307 8.64 15.66 -7.41
CA ARG A 307 8.47 15.31 -8.84
C ARG A 307 7.09 14.73 -9.14
N ILE A 308 6.35 14.26 -8.13
CA ILE A 308 4.93 13.90 -8.31
C ILE A 308 4.10 15.18 -8.46
N GLN A 309 3.51 15.37 -9.64
CA GLN A 309 2.75 16.56 -9.99
C GLN A 309 1.24 16.38 -9.88
N CYS A 310 0.74 15.15 -9.85
CA CYS A 310 -0.67 14.82 -9.70
C CYS A 310 -0.81 13.47 -9.01
N ALA A 311 -1.73 13.34 -8.07
CA ALA A 311 -1.98 12.11 -7.35
C ALA A 311 -3.46 11.70 -7.36
N VAL A 312 -3.69 10.38 -7.39
CA VAL A 312 -5.00 9.78 -7.20
C VAL A 312 -4.91 8.72 -6.11
N SER A 313 -5.69 8.88 -5.06
CA SER A 313 -5.82 7.93 -3.94
C SER A 313 -7.21 7.28 -4.00
N VAL A 314 -7.27 5.95 -4.03
CA VAL A 314 -8.52 5.21 -4.22
C VAL A 314 -8.75 4.26 -3.05
N GLY A 315 -9.94 4.32 -2.43
CA GLY A 315 -10.38 3.37 -1.40
C GLY A 315 -9.39 3.21 -0.25
N TRP A 316 -8.83 4.32 0.22
CA TRP A 316 -7.88 4.29 1.32
C TRP A 316 -8.17 5.34 2.39
N MET A 317 -8.63 6.52 2.05
CA MET A 317 -8.62 7.68 2.95
C MET A 317 -9.67 7.59 4.06
N SER A 318 -9.25 7.62 5.32
CA SER A 318 -10.09 7.80 6.51
C SER A 318 -9.37 8.64 7.56
N ALA A 319 -10.11 9.36 8.39
CA ALA A 319 -9.55 9.94 9.61
C ALA A 319 -9.16 8.82 10.59
N LEU A 320 -8.10 9.03 11.39
CA LEU A 320 -7.56 8.00 12.28
C LEU A 320 -8.52 7.59 13.41
N ARG A 321 -9.19 8.57 14.06
CA ARG A 321 -10.03 8.29 15.21
C ARG A 321 -11.21 7.35 14.94
N PRO A 322 -11.98 7.52 13.85
CA PRO A 322 -13.06 6.60 13.52
C PRO A 322 -12.59 5.15 13.27
N MET A 323 -11.36 4.96 12.76
CA MET A 323 -10.78 3.63 12.52
C MET A 323 -10.64 2.79 13.80
N ILE A 324 -10.30 3.42 14.92
CA ILE A 324 -9.96 2.74 16.18
C ILE A 324 -11.14 1.91 16.71
N ARG A 325 -12.36 2.28 16.38
CA ARG A 325 -13.56 1.64 16.94
C ARG A 325 -13.72 0.17 16.47
N SER A 326 -13.57 -0.08 15.17
CA SER A 326 -13.97 -1.37 14.58
C SER A 326 -13.26 -1.75 13.29
N HIS A 327 -12.15 -1.08 12.93
CA HIS A 327 -11.50 -1.27 11.62
C HIS A 327 -9.98 -1.46 11.72
N VAL A 328 -9.44 -1.68 12.93
CA VAL A 328 -8.00 -1.82 13.14
C VAL A 328 -7.51 -3.21 12.77
N ASP A 329 -8.26 -4.25 13.12
CA ASP A 329 -7.86 -5.66 12.96
C ASP A 329 -7.85 -6.15 11.51
N THR A 330 -8.54 -5.45 10.60
CA THR A 330 -8.61 -5.81 9.18
C THR A 330 -7.44 -5.30 8.36
N HIS A 331 -6.61 -4.41 8.94
CA HIS A 331 -5.51 -3.77 8.23
C HIS A 331 -4.16 -4.42 8.52
N SER A 332 -3.33 -4.49 7.49
CA SER A 332 -1.93 -4.91 7.62
C SER A 332 -1.13 -3.95 8.50
N PHE A 333 -0.15 -4.47 9.23
CA PHE A 333 0.82 -3.66 10.00
C PHE A 333 1.53 -2.59 9.16
N LEU A 334 1.60 -2.76 7.85
CA LEU A 334 2.09 -1.77 6.91
C LEU A 334 1.42 -0.39 7.05
N HIS A 335 0.17 -0.32 7.51
CA HIS A 335 -0.59 0.93 7.60
C HIS A 335 -0.41 1.67 8.93
N PHE A 336 0.20 1.04 9.93
CA PHE A 336 0.32 1.60 11.27
C PHE A 336 1.70 2.25 11.47
N LEU A 337 1.79 3.55 11.19
CA LEU A 337 2.99 4.34 11.48
C LEU A 337 2.95 4.85 12.92
N PRO A 338 3.77 4.28 13.84
CA PRO A 338 3.74 4.67 15.24
C PRO A 338 4.04 6.16 15.42
N GLY A 339 3.23 6.84 16.25
CA GLY A 339 3.42 8.26 16.57
C GLY A 339 2.81 9.24 15.56
N LEU A 340 2.31 8.80 14.40
CA LEU A 340 1.69 9.68 13.40
C LEU A 340 0.56 10.52 14.02
N ALA A 341 -0.36 9.86 14.75
CA ALA A 341 -1.50 10.52 15.38
C ALA A 341 -1.16 11.61 16.42
N ASN A 342 0.05 11.59 16.98
CA ASN A 342 0.53 12.63 17.88
C ASN A 342 0.86 13.95 17.14
N SER A 343 1.03 13.86 15.82
CA SER A 343 1.50 14.98 15.00
C SER A 343 0.47 15.42 13.96
N MET A 344 -0.17 14.49 13.28
CA MET A 344 -1.08 14.74 12.17
C MET A 344 -2.05 13.58 11.98
N ASP A 345 -3.16 13.84 11.32
CA ASP A 345 -4.09 12.84 10.84
C ASP A 345 -3.71 12.34 9.42
N LEU A 346 -4.26 11.23 8.95
CA LEU A 346 -3.98 10.71 7.61
C LEU A 346 -4.26 11.72 6.48
N PRO A 347 -5.38 12.45 6.45
CA PRO A 347 -5.61 13.46 5.42
C PRO A 347 -4.60 14.62 5.45
N ASP A 348 -3.93 14.90 6.58
CA ASP A 348 -2.86 15.91 6.61
C ASP A 348 -1.62 15.45 5.85
N VAL A 349 -1.36 14.13 5.78
CA VAL A 349 -0.20 13.57 5.06
C VAL A 349 -0.28 13.95 3.59
N ILE A 350 -1.32 13.51 2.87
CA ILE A 350 -1.45 13.84 1.45
C ILE A 350 -1.83 15.31 1.23
N GLY A 351 -2.54 15.91 2.18
CA GLY A 351 -2.92 17.33 2.15
C GLY A 351 -1.73 18.27 2.00
N CYS A 352 -0.53 17.86 2.46
CA CYS A 352 0.67 18.68 2.33
C CYS A 352 1.19 18.80 0.88
N MET A 353 0.71 18.01 -0.08
CA MET A 353 1.05 18.17 -1.49
C MET A 353 0.43 19.43 -2.14
N VAL A 354 -0.52 20.08 -1.45
CA VAL A 354 -1.12 21.33 -1.93
C VAL A 354 -0.04 22.36 -2.35
N PRO A 355 -0.19 23.08 -3.44
CA PRO A 355 -1.35 23.21 -4.32
C PRO A 355 -1.34 22.27 -5.56
N LYS A 356 -0.70 21.11 -5.48
CA LYS A 356 -0.69 20.15 -6.59
C LYS A 356 -2.05 19.42 -6.67
N PRO A 357 -2.48 18.99 -7.88
CA PRO A 357 -3.76 18.32 -8.08
C PRO A 357 -3.86 16.98 -7.34
N LEU A 358 -4.94 16.79 -6.61
CA LEU A 358 -5.28 15.59 -5.85
C LEU A 358 -6.72 15.15 -6.14
N MET A 359 -6.90 13.87 -6.45
CA MET A 359 -8.21 13.23 -6.46
C MET A 359 -8.26 12.09 -5.45
N VAL A 360 -9.31 12.07 -4.62
CA VAL A 360 -9.58 10.99 -3.66
C VAL A 360 -10.91 10.35 -4.01
N LEU A 361 -10.88 9.06 -4.35
CA LEU A 361 -12.05 8.27 -4.72
C LEU A 361 -12.36 7.25 -3.62
N GLN A 362 -13.59 7.25 -3.13
CA GLN A 362 -14.05 6.42 -2.01
C GLN A 362 -15.21 5.51 -2.43
N CYS A 363 -15.31 4.38 -1.77
CA CYS A 363 -16.42 3.43 -1.92
C CYS A 363 -17.35 3.56 -0.71
N SER A 364 -18.61 3.94 -0.90
CA SER A 364 -19.52 4.20 0.23
C SER A 364 -19.96 2.94 0.99
N ARG A 365 -19.78 1.75 0.38
CA ARG A 365 -20.01 0.44 0.98
C ARG A 365 -18.72 -0.31 1.27
N ASP A 366 -17.64 0.44 1.53
CA ASP A 366 -16.34 -0.11 1.90
C ASP A 366 -16.39 -0.65 3.34
N GLU A 367 -16.10 -1.93 3.51
CA GLU A 367 -16.09 -2.58 4.82
C GLU A 367 -14.77 -2.41 5.58
N LEU A 368 -13.73 -1.88 4.90
CA LEU A 368 -12.41 -1.66 5.51
C LEU A 368 -12.30 -0.31 6.21
N TYR A 369 -13.17 0.65 5.86
CA TYR A 369 -13.11 2.03 6.38
C TYR A 369 -14.47 2.52 6.85
N PRO A 370 -14.57 3.17 8.02
CA PRO A 370 -15.83 3.74 8.49
C PRO A 370 -16.24 4.92 7.61
N LEU A 371 -17.50 4.95 7.21
CA LEU A 371 -18.03 5.99 6.30
C LEU A 371 -17.92 7.41 6.88
N ASP A 372 -18.09 7.55 8.19
CA ASP A 372 -17.89 8.84 8.90
C ASP A 372 -16.43 9.31 8.82
N GLY A 373 -15.47 8.40 9.01
CA GLY A 373 -14.05 8.69 8.87
C GLY A 373 -13.64 9.05 7.44
N MET A 374 -14.24 8.39 6.44
CA MET A 374 -14.05 8.75 5.03
C MET A 374 -14.58 10.15 4.72
N LYS A 375 -15.77 10.50 5.22
CA LYS A 375 -16.36 11.84 5.05
C LYS A 375 -15.55 12.91 5.76
N GLU A 376 -15.12 12.65 7.00
CA GLU A 376 -14.28 13.57 7.78
C GLU A 376 -12.97 13.87 7.02
N SER A 377 -12.33 12.85 6.46
CA SER A 377 -11.07 13.03 5.73
C SER A 377 -11.23 13.87 4.47
N LEU A 378 -12.31 13.67 3.69
CA LEU A 378 -12.56 14.48 2.51
C LEU A 378 -12.86 15.95 2.88
N ALA A 379 -13.70 16.18 3.89
CA ALA A 379 -13.99 17.53 4.38
C ALA A 379 -12.72 18.26 4.85
N LYS A 380 -11.81 17.54 5.50
CA LYS A 380 -10.52 18.09 5.94
C LYS A 380 -9.62 18.45 4.75
N LEU A 381 -9.55 17.61 3.73
CA LEU A 381 -8.80 17.91 2.49
C LEU A 381 -9.40 19.09 1.74
N GLU A 382 -10.72 19.18 1.61
CA GLU A 382 -11.41 20.35 1.04
C GLU A 382 -11.02 21.63 1.75
N ALA A 383 -11.03 21.63 3.09
CA ALA A 383 -10.65 22.79 3.90
C ALA A 383 -9.16 23.17 3.72
N ILE A 384 -8.25 22.19 3.65
CA ILE A 384 -6.81 22.45 3.39
C ILE A 384 -6.63 23.09 2.02
N TYR A 385 -7.24 22.54 0.98
CA TYR A 385 -7.14 23.08 -0.38
C TYR A 385 -7.78 24.44 -0.52
N ALA A 386 -8.91 24.69 0.15
CA ALA A 386 -9.55 26.01 0.22
C ALA A 386 -8.66 27.04 0.90
N LYS A 387 -8.08 26.70 2.08
CA LYS A 387 -7.13 27.55 2.82
C LYS A 387 -5.90 27.91 1.99
N ALA A 388 -5.45 26.99 1.13
CA ALA A 388 -4.33 27.22 0.23
C ALA A 388 -4.69 27.99 -1.06
N GLY A 389 -5.94 28.40 -1.27
CA GLY A 389 -6.40 29.02 -2.51
C GLY A 389 -6.40 28.08 -3.73
N ALA A 390 -6.42 26.77 -3.52
CA ALA A 390 -6.28 25.73 -4.53
C ALA A 390 -7.51 24.80 -4.64
N ALA A 391 -8.70 25.26 -4.24
CA ALA A 391 -9.92 24.44 -4.16
C ALA A 391 -10.23 23.67 -5.46
N LEU A 392 -9.97 24.26 -6.63
CA LEU A 392 -10.21 23.59 -7.93
C LEU A 392 -9.21 22.47 -8.25
N LYS A 393 -8.18 22.29 -7.44
CA LYS A 393 -7.16 21.24 -7.58
C LYS A 393 -7.39 20.05 -6.65
N PHE A 394 -8.52 20.01 -5.95
CA PHE A 394 -8.96 18.87 -5.16
C PHE A 394 -10.33 18.38 -5.61
N ILE A 395 -10.49 17.07 -5.71
CA ILE A 395 -11.78 16.40 -5.86
C ILE A 395 -11.84 15.19 -4.93
N GLY A 396 -12.82 15.19 -4.03
CA GLY A 396 -13.26 14.01 -3.28
C GLY A 396 -14.56 13.46 -3.88
N ARG A 397 -14.64 12.14 -4.12
CA ARG A 397 -15.84 11.53 -4.71
C ARG A 397 -16.16 10.18 -4.09
N PHE A 398 -17.45 9.94 -3.80
CA PHE A 398 -17.97 8.64 -3.40
C PHE A 398 -18.62 7.91 -4.57
N TYR A 399 -18.44 6.57 -4.57
CA TYR A 399 -19.13 5.65 -5.46
C TYR A 399 -19.91 4.65 -4.62
N ASP A 400 -21.15 4.34 -5.00
CA ASP A 400 -21.99 3.40 -4.28
C ASP A 400 -21.63 1.96 -4.65
N GLN A 401 -20.51 1.50 -4.10
CA GLN A 401 -19.96 0.16 -4.34
C GLN A 401 -19.09 -0.29 -3.16
N PRO A 402 -18.80 -1.61 -3.04
CA PRO A 402 -17.81 -2.12 -2.09
C PRO A 402 -16.38 -1.75 -2.49
N HIS A 403 -15.41 -2.21 -1.69
CA HIS A 403 -13.99 -1.93 -1.86
C HIS A 403 -13.40 -2.54 -3.14
N PHE A 404 -13.48 -1.83 -4.27
CA PHE A 404 -12.79 -2.18 -5.51
C PHE A 404 -12.66 -0.98 -6.46
N PHE A 405 -11.71 -1.04 -7.38
CA PHE A 405 -11.44 0.02 -8.35
C PHE A 405 -12.15 -0.29 -9.67
N SER A 406 -13.45 0.06 -9.75
CA SER A 406 -14.27 -0.18 -10.93
C SER A 406 -13.75 0.56 -12.16
N ILE A 407 -14.11 0.08 -13.36
CA ILE A 407 -13.76 0.74 -14.62
C ILE A 407 -14.23 2.21 -14.62
N LYS A 408 -15.41 2.48 -14.08
CA LYS A 408 -15.91 3.88 -13.96
C LYS A 408 -14.99 4.74 -13.10
N MET A 409 -14.54 4.25 -11.95
CA MET A 409 -13.58 4.97 -11.11
C MET A 409 -12.23 5.13 -11.80
N GLN A 410 -11.78 4.10 -12.53
CA GLN A 410 -10.52 4.15 -13.27
C GLN A 410 -10.57 5.23 -14.36
N GLU A 411 -11.66 5.32 -15.13
CA GLU A 411 -11.81 6.35 -16.15
C GLU A 411 -11.79 7.76 -15.52
N ASP A 412 -12.55 7.99 -14.45
CA ASP A 412 -12.55 9.27 -13.74
C ASP A 412 -11.15 9.65 -13.21
N ALA A 413 -10.42 8.67 -12.65
CA ALA A 413 -9.04 8.83 -12.19
C ALA A 413 -8.10 9.18 -13.35
N PHE A 414 -8.21 8.46 -14.47
CA PHE A 414 -7.34 8.65 -15.62
C PHE A 414 -7.64 9.97 -16.36
N ASP A 415 -8.89 10.41 -16.41
CA ASP A 415 -9.27 11.72 -16.93
C ASP A 415 -8.71 12.86 -16.08
N TRP A 416 -8.65 12.66 -14.73
CA TRP A 416 -7.98 13.59 -13.83
C TRP A 416 -6.48 13.67 -14.09
N LEU A 417 -5.80 12.54 -14.24
CA LEU A 417 -4.38 12.50 -14.60
C LEU A 417 -4.12 13.13 -15.96
N ASP A 418 -4.98 12.84 -16.96
CA ASP A 418 -4.90 13.44 -18.31
C ASP A 418 -4.99 14.96 -18.26
N ARG A 419 -5.93 15.49 -17.48
CA ARG A 419 -6.14 16.93 -17.32
C ARG A 419 -4.91 17.67 -16.79
N TRP A 420 -4.13 17.05 -15.92
CA TRP A 420 -3.05 17.74 -15.21
C TRP A 420 -1.65 17.38 -15.69
N LEU A 421 -1.48 16.25 -16.35
CA LEU A 421 -0.17 15.77 -16.81
C LEU A 421 0.00 15.84 -18.34
N LYS A 422 -1.09 15.96 -19.08
CA LYS A 422 -1.02 16.17 -20.53
C LYS A 422 -1.29 17.64 -20.86
N PRO A 423 -0.71 18.13 -21.95
CA PRO A 423 -0.93 19.51 -22.42
C PRO A 423 -2.36 19.73 -22.92
#